data_95a184fe4792e4bea753178e6c6c9f22
#
_entry.id   95a184fe4792e4bea753178e6c6c9f22
#
_cell.length_a   1.000
_cell.length_b   1.000
_cell.length_c   1.000
_cell.angle_alpha   90.00
_cell.angle_beta   90.00
_cell.angle_gamma   90.00
#
_symmetry.space_group_name_H-M   'P 1'
#
loop_
_entity.id
_entity.type
_entity.pdbx_description
1 polymer ?
#
loop_
_entity_poly.entity_id
_entity_poly.type
_entity_poly.pdbx_seq_one_letter_code
_entity_poly.pdbx_strand_id
1 'polypeptide(L)'
;MAGIFSADFYNDSIGIMAGGDYENQNNNTKNKALTINSGQSWSLLADGQGFGYSSCIQFVPESGGILIVSVGPQGIYFSNDIGGFWKKISNDTDLHTIRFVDERNAIAAGKNKIVKLKFTSN
;
A
#
# COMPACT_ATOMS: atom_id res chain seq x y z
N MET A 1 4.90 7.44 17.39
CA MET A 1 4.02 8.45 16.78
C MET A 1 3.36 7.89 15.53
N ALA A 2 2.07 8.01 15.43
CA ALA A 2 1.32 7.50 14.28
C ALA A 2 1.01 8.64 13.32
N GLY A 3 0.94 8.32 12.04
CA GLY A 3 0.60 9.30 11.03
C GLY A 3 0.40 8.65 9.67
N ILE A 4 0.02 9.48 8.70
CA ILE A 4 -0.12 9.06 7.31
C ILE A 4 1.17 9.45 6.58
N PHE A 5 1.76 8.51 5.87
CA PHE A 5 3.03 8.72 5.19
C PHE A 5 2.94 8.61 3.68
N SER A 6 1.85 8.03 3.16
CA SER A 6 1.73 7.82 1.73
C SER A 6 0.26 7.82 1.33
N ALA A 7 -0.01 8.37 0.16
CA ALA A 7 -1.36 8.35 -0.41
C ALA A 7 -1.23 8.20 -1.91
N ASP A 8 -2.26 7.62 -2.52
CA ASP A 8 -2.32 7.47 -3.97
C ASP A 8 -3.78 7.54 -4.41
N PHE A 9 -4.04 8.18 -5.52
CA PHE A 9 -5.36 8.23 -6.12
C PHE A 9 -5.35 7.45 -7.42
N TYR A 10 -6.29 6.52 -7.54
CA TYR A 10 -6.47 5.78 -8.78
C TYR A 10 -7.10 6.67 -9.85
N ASN A 11 -8.04 7.50 -9.44
CA ASN A 11 -8.71 8.48 -10.30
C ASN A 11 -9.14 9.67 -9.44
N ASP A 12 -9.98 10.54 -9.98
CA ASP A 12 -10.42 11.73 -9.26
C ASP A 12 -11.20 11.43 -7.99
N SER A 13 -11.81 10.25 -7.90
CA SER A 13 -12.71 9.90 -6.79
C SER A 13 -12.11 8.91 -5.81
N ILE A 14 -11.36 7.91 -6.30
CA ILE A 14 -10.91 6.79 -5.51
C ILE A 14 -9.45 6.99 -5.09
N GLY A 15 -9.22 7.01 -3.80
CA GLY A 15 -7.89 7.17 -3.24
C GLY A 15 -7.69 6.30 -2.01
N ILE A 16 -6.43 6.03 -1.70
CA ILE A 16 -6.05 5.25 -0.52
C ILE A 16 -4.92 5.98 0.18
N MET A 17 -4.90 5.88 1.50
CA MET A 17 -3.78 6.38 2.28
C MET A 17 -3.36 5.36 3.31
N ALA A 18 -2.09 5.38 3.65
CA ALA A 18 -1.52 4.46 4.62
C ALA A 18 -0.37 5.13 5.36
N GLY A 19 -0.06 4.58 6.51
CA GLY A 19 1.02 5.07 7.34
C GLY A 19 1.22 4.12 8.49
N GLY A 20 1.16 4.64 9.71
CA GLY A 20 1.31 3.84 10.90
C GLY A 20 2.18 4.52 11.92
N ASP A 21 2.58 3.75 12.93
CA ASP A 21 3.43 4.20 14.00
C ASP A 21 4.84 3.66 13.77
N TYR A 22 5.75 4.52 13.38
CA TYR A 22 7.06 4.06 13.03
C TYR A 22 7.92 3.67 14.26
N GLU A 23 7.48 4.06 15.44
CA GLU A 23 8.07 3.60 16.69
C GLU A 23 7.48 2.25 17.13
N ASN A 24 6.34 1.85 16.55
CA ASN A 24 5.70 0.57 16.81
C ASN A 24 5.19 0.01 15.48
N GLN A 25 6.10 -0.48 14.67
CA GLN A 25 5.84 -0.83 13.27
C GLN A 25 4.90 -2.01 13.09
N ASN A 26 4.68 -2.80 14.12
CA ASN A 26 3.73 -3.91 14.07
C ASN A 26 2.29 -3.48 14.32
N ASN A 27 2.07 -2.25 14.75
CA ASN A 27 0.73 -1.75 15.03
C ASN A 27 0.00 -1.50 13.71
N ASN A 28 -1.06 -2.27 13.47
CA ASN A 28 -1.86 -2.20 12.25
C ASN A 28 -3.25 -1.62 12.48
N THR A 29 -3.43 -0.85 13.54
CA THR A 29 -4.71 -0.19 13.81
C THR A 29 -4.70 1.23 13.28
N LYS A 30 -5.82 1.63 12.66
CA LYS A 30 -6.05 3.00 12.16
C LYS A 30 -4.91 3.51 11.26
N ASN A 31 -4.36 2.61 10.45
CA ASN A 31 -3.20 2.94 9.63
C ASN A 31 -3.47 2.96 8.13
N LYS A 32 -4.69 2.70 7.70
CA LYS A 32 -5.04 2.72 6.29
C LYS A 32 -6.50 3.09 6.09
N ALA A 33 -6.78 3.85 5.05
CA ALA A 33 -8.13 4.34 4.79
C ALA A 33 -8.36 4.54 3.30
N LEU A 34 -9.63 4.47 2.91
CA LEU A 34 -10.08 4.61 1.53
C LEU A 34 -11.05 5.77 1.40
N THR A 35 -10.94 6.52 0.33
CA THR A 35 -11.97 7.48 -0.08
C THR A 35 -12.55 7.06 -1.42
N ILE A 36 -13.85 7.31 -1.60
CA ILE A 36 -14.53 7.14 -2.88
C ILE A 36 -15.16 8.44 -3.35
N ASN A 37 -14.88 9.56 -2.67
CA ASN A 37 -15.48 10.86 -2.95
C ASN A 37 -14.44 11.97 -2.96
N SER A 38 -13.30 11.71 -3.59
CA SER A 38 -12.24 12.71 -3.79
C SER A 38 -11.61 13.21 -2.49
N GLY A 39 -11.61 12.38 -1.44
CA GLY A 39 -11.00 12.76 -0.17
C GLY A 39 -11.89 13.54 0.77
N GLN A 40 -13.17 13.73 0.43
CA GLN A 40 -14.09 14.46 1.30
C GLN A 40 -14.39 13.68 2.58
N SER A 41 -14.41 12.34 2.49
CA SER A 41 -14.49 11.48 3.65
C SER A 41 -13.66 10.23 3.42
N TRP A 42 -13.22 9.61 4.51
CA TRP A 42 -12.35 8.44 4.49
C TRP A 42 -12.89 7.38 5.42
N SER A 43 -12.81 6.13 4.98
CA SER A 43 -13.22 4.97 5.79
C SER A 43 -12.01 4.11 6.09
N LEU A 44 -11.86 3.68 7.33
CA LEU A 44 -10.77 2.78 7.71
C LEU A 44 -10.89 1.46 6.97
N LEU A 45 -9.74 0.93 6.54
CA LEU A 45 -9.65 -0.36 5.86
C LEU A 45 -8.94 -1.36 6.75
N ALA A 46 -9.47 -2.59 6.80
CA ALA A 46 -8.81 -3.72 7.45
C ALA A 46 -8.16 -3.33 8.78
N ASP A 47 -8.91 -2.60 9.61
CA ASP A 47 -8.42 -2.08 10.89
C ASP A 47 -8.03 -3.25 11.80
N GLY A 48 -6.79 -3.23 12.30
CA GLY A 48 -6.26 -4.32 13.11
C GLY A 48 -5.83 -5.54 12.32
N GLN A 49 -5.73 -5.43 10.99
CA GLN A 49 -5.34 -6.52 10.11
C GLN A 49 -4.36 -6.02 9.06
N GLY A 50 -3.68 -6.97 8.41
CA GLY A 50 -2.76 -6.64 7.33
C GLY A 50 -1.47 -6.04 7.83
N PHE A 51 -0.90 -5.12 7.03
CA PHE A 51 0.39 -4.52 7.34
C PHE A 51 0.29 -3.52 8.48
N GLY A 52 1.40 -3.37 9.19
CA GLY A 52 1.55 -2.31 10.18
C GLY A 52 1.99 -1.02 9.51
N TYR A 53 3.22 -0.57 9.78
CA TYR A 53 3.74 0.65 9.16
C TYR A 53 3.91 0.46 7.66
N SER A 54 3.41 1.42 6.88
CA SER A 54 3.59 1.44 5.43
C SER A 54 4.39 2.67 5.04
N SER A 55 5.44 2.46 4.25
CA SER A 55 6.26 3.55 3.72
C SER A 55 5.70 4.12 2.43
N CYS A 56 5.05 3.29 1.63
CA CYS A 56 4.50 3.72 0.35
C CYS A 56 3.38 2.79 -0.08
N ILE A 57 2.28 3.35 -0.56
CA ILE A 57 1.14 2.58 -1.04
C ILE A 57 0.75 3.08 -2.42
N GLN A 58 0.44 2.16 -3.32
CA GLN A 58 0.04 2.51 -4.69
C GLN A 58 -1.02 1.56 -5.23
N PHE A 59 -1.93 2.11 -6.02
CA PHE A 59 -2.80 1.30 -6.87
C PHE A 59 -1.99 0.72 -8.02
N VAL A 60 -2.32 -0.50 -8.40
CA VAL A 60 -1.81 -1.08 -9.64
C VAL A 60 -2.51 -0.38 -10.80
N PRO A 61 -1.78 0.14 -11.79
CA PRO A 61 -2.41 0.80 -12.94
C PRO A 61 -3.34 -0.13 -13.70
N GLU A 62 -4.38 0.42 -14.27
CA GLU A 62 -5.36 -0.31 -15.10
C GLU A 62 -6.12 -1.40 -14.33
N SER A 63 -6.15 -1.32 -13.02
CA SER A 63 -6.79 -2.36 -12.20
C SER A 63 -8.23 -2.00 -11.80
N GLY A 64 -8.72 -0.84 -12.23
CA GLY A 64 -10.04 -0.37 -11.82
C GLY A 64 -10.12 0.06 -10.37
N GLY A 65 -8.97 0.29 -9.73
CA GLY A 65 -8.91 0.62 -8.32
C GLY A 65 -9.00 -0.58 -7.40
N ILE A 66 -8.88 -1.79 -7.95
CA ILE A 66 -9.08 -3.02 -7.18
C ILE A 66 -7.78 -3.54 -6.57
N LEU A 67 -6.69 -3.45 -7.31
CA LEU A 67 -5.39 -4.00 -6.89
C LEU A 67 -4.53 -2.91 -6.27
N ILE A 68 -3.99 -3.18 -5.09
CA ILE A 68 -3.21 -2.20 -4.33
C ILE A 68 -1.99 -2.89 -3.72
N VAL A 69 -0.86 -2.18 -3.68
CA VAL A 69 0.38 -2.69 -3.10
C VAL A 69 0.89 -1.72 -2.06
N SER A 70 1.34 -2.25 -0.93
CA SER A 70 1.98 -1.49 0.14
C SER A 70 3.37 -2.06 0.41
N VAL A 71 4.36 -1.19 0.54
CA VAL A 71 5.72 -1.59 0.93
C VAL A 71 6.11 -0.89 2.22
N GLY A 72 6.92 -1.55 3.01
CA GLY A 72 7.38 -0.99 4.28
C GLY A 72 8.39 -1.89 4.96
N PRO A 73 8.68 -1.63 6.23
CA PRO A 73 9.71 -2.39 6.95
C PRO A 73 9.35 -3.85 7.16
N GLN A 74 8.09 -4.21 7.06
CA GLN A 74 7.66 -5.60 7.27
C GLN A 74 7.60 -6.42 5.99
N GLY A 75 7.75 -5.79 4.83
CA GLY A 75 7.69 -6.47 3.55
C GLY A 75 6.73 -5.83 2.57
N ILE A 76 6.31 -6.62 1.59
CA ILE A 76 5.38 -6.18 0.55
C ILE A 76 4.04 -6.86 0.75
N TYR A 77 2.98 -6.06 0.79
CA TYR A 77 1.61 -6.54 0.95
C TYR A 77 0.79 -6.18 -0.27
N PHE A 78 -0.14 -7.05 -0.61
CA PHE A 78 -0.98 -6.93 -1.80
C PHE A 78 -2.43 -7.15 -1.43
N SER A 79 -3.32 -6.32 -1.99
CA SER A 79 -4.76 -6.49 -1.87
C SER A 79 -5.38 -6.61 -3.25
N ASN A 80 -6.32 -7.53 -3.41
CA ASN A 80 -7.08 -7.69 -4.65
C ASN A 80 -8.58 -7.44 -4.44
N ASP A 81 -8.94 -6.74 -3.38
CA ASP A 81 -10.33 -6.45 -3.06
C ASP A 81 -10.49 -5.03 -2.51
N ILE A 82 -9.79 -4.08 -3.10
CA ILE A 82 -9.87 -2.65 -2.78
C ILE A 82 -9.40 -2.37 -1.34
N GLY A 83 -8.43 -3.15 -0.87
CA GLY A 83 -7.82 -2.90 0.45
C GLY A 83 -8.54 -3.55 1.63
N GLY A 84 -9.56 -4.38 1.39
CA GLY A 84 -10.28 -5.04 2.48
C GLY A 84 -9.50 -6.16 3.12
N PHE A 85 -8.69 -6.87 2.33
CA PHE A 85 -7.82 -7.94 2.81
C PHE A 85 -6.43 -7.77 2.20
N TRP A 86 -5.41 -8.00 3.01
CA TRP A 86 -4.02 -7.83 2.60
C TRP A 86 -3.23 -9.10 2.84
N LYS A 87 -2.46 -9.50 1.83
CA LYS A 87 -1.60 -10.67 1.90
C LYS A 87 -0.15 -10.23 1.74
N LYS A 88 0.72 -10.71 2.62
CA LYS A 88 2.15 -10.48 2.44
C LYS A 88 2.65 -11.34 1.28
N ILE A 89 3.23 -10.70 0.28
CA ILE A 89 3.72 -11.40 -0.91
C ILE A 89 5.25 -11.45 -0.98
N SER A 90 5.94 -10.72 -0.13
CA SER A 90 7.40 -10.75 -0.07
C SER A 90 7.87 -10.35 1.31
N ASN A 91 8.98 -10.96 1.74
CA ASN A 91 9.66 -10.61 2.98
C ASN A 91 10.78 -9.58 2.77
N ASP A 92 10.86 -8.96 1.59
CA ASP A 92 11.80 -7.87 1.36
C ASP A 92 11.46 -6.71 2.29
N THR A 93 12.35 -6.43 3.23
CA THR A 93 12.13 -5.40 4.24
C THR A 93 12.89 -4.13 3.90
N ASP A 94 12.67 -3.08 4.68
CA ASP A 94 13.36 -1.80 4.52
C ASP A 94 13.12 -1.13 3.16
N LEU A 95 11.97 -1.41 2.56
CA LEU A 95 11.55 -0.75 1.34
C LEU A 95 10.87 0.57 1.68
N HIS A 96 11.21 1.62 0.94
CA HIS A 96 10.75 2.99 1.20
C HIS A 96 9.77 3.48 0.16
N THR A 97 9.83 2.95 -1.05
CA THR A 97 8.98 3.41 -2.14
C THR A 97 8.70 2.30 -3.13
N ILE A 98 7.61 2.46 -3.86
CA ILE A 98 7.28 1.60 -5.00
C ILE A 98 6.70 2.49 -6.09
N ARG A 99 7.04 2.19 -7.34
CA ARG A 99 6.47 2.87 -8.50
C ARG A 99 6.20 1.86 -9.60
N PHE A 100 5.04 1.97 -10.19
CA PHE A 100 4.68 1.10 -11.32
C PHE A 100 5.19 1.72 -12.61
N VAL A 101 5.77 0.87 -13.45
CA VAL A 101 6.16 1.22 -14.82
C VAL A 101 4.96 1.05 -15.75
N ASP A 102 4.21 -0.01 -15.53
CA ASP A 102 2.96 -0.32 -16.23
C ASP A 102 2.11 -1.21 -15.32
N GLU A 103 1.02 -1.77 -15.83
CA GLU A 103 0.10 -2.58 -15.02
C GLU A 103 0.69 -3.90 -14.54
N ARG A 104 1.86 -4.30 -15.04
CA ARG A 104 2.48 -5.58 -14.69
C ARG A 104 3.83 -5.46 -14.02
N ASN A 105 4.46 -4.30 -14.11
CA ASN A 105 5.83 -4.15 -13.64
C ASN A 105 5.96 -2.99 -12.68
N ALA A 106 6.63 -3.23 -11.57
CA ALA A 106 6.91 -2.21 -10.59
C ALA A 106 8.34 -2.33 -10.09
N ILE A 107 8.85 -1.22 -9.59
CA ILE A 107 10.16 -1.17 -8.96
C ILE A 107 9.97 -0.64 -7.56
N ALA A 108 10.48 -1.38 -6.58
CA ALA A 108 10.52 -0.95 -5.19
C ALA A 108 11.97 -0.71 -4.81
N ALA A 109 12.20 0.25 -3.96
CA ALA A 109 13.55 0.60 -3.54
C ALA A 109 13.58 0.94 -2.06
N GLY A 110 14.71 0.71 -1.45
CA GLY A 110 14.93 1.01 -0.06
C GLY A 110 16.40 1.12 0.23
N LYS A 111 16.78 0.83 1.47
CA LYS A 111 18.17 0.96 1.88
C LYS A 111 19.01 -0.14 1.22
N ASN A 112 19.90 0.29 0.32
CA ASN A 112 20.85 -0.59 -0.36
C ASN A 112 20.19 -1.72 -1.15
N LYS A 113 18.97 -1.50 -1.65
CA LYS A 113 18.30 -2.53 -2.45
C LYS A 113 17.32 -1.93 -3.45
N ILE A 114 17.20 -2.63 -4.56
CA ILE A 114 16.19 -2.37 -5.60
C ILE A 114 15.55 -3.71 -5.92
N VAL A 115 14.22 -3.75 -5.90
CA VAL A 115 13.46 -4.97 -6.14
C VAL A 115 12.54 -4.76 -7.32
N LYS A 116 12.58 -5.67 -8.29
CA LYS A 116 11.63 -5.67 -9.40
C LYS A 116 10.49 -6.59 -9.06
N LEU A 117 9.29 -6.11 -9.28
CA LEU A 117 8.08 -6.88 -9.08
C LEU A 117 7.36 -7.05 -10.40
N LYS A 118 6.91 -8.27 -10.67
CA LYS A 118 6.13 -8.55 -11.85
C LYS A 118 4.79 -9.11 -11.42
N PHE A 119 3.73 -8.46 -11.87
CA PHE A 119 2.36 -8.90 -11.60
C PHE A 119 1.82 -9.57 -12.85
N THR A 120 1.37 -10.80 -12.72
CA THR A 120 0.78 -11.53 -13.84
C THR A 120 -0.71 -11.64 -13.61
N SER A 121 -1.47 -11.40 -14.68
CA SER A 121 -2.91 -11.60 -14.65
C SER A 121 -3.22 -13.00 -15.15
N ASN A 122 -4.00 -13.71 -14.40
CA ASN A 122 -4.50 -15.01 -14.81
C ASN A 122 -6.00 -14.99 -14.84
#